data_5d99dc54e95c29fae750b4ea2727e608
#
_entry.id   5d99dc54e95c29fae750b4ea2727e608
#
_cell.length_a   1.000
_cell.length_b   1.000
_cell.length_c   1.000
_cell.angle_alpha   90.00
_cell.angle_beta   90.00
_cell.angle_gamma   90.00
#
_symmetry.space_group_name_H-M   'P 1'
#
loop_
_entity.id
_entity.type
_entity.pdbx_description
1 polymer ?
#
loop_
_entity_poly.entity_id
_entity_poly.type
_entity_poly.pdbx_seq_one_letter_code
_entity_poly.pdbx_strand_id
1 'polypeptide(L)'
;ISTRNPVIVQANCVRIGSHSNSDKHTLYRDENELEYVKEADPLMKFRRMLLRYKRLTEEELLQIEAESKKELSAANRKALAAPEPDPKSIYDFVMPEPYQPQKYKEGTHQEEGEKTFLVNAINETLKAEFRHNPDTFIWGQDVANREKGGVFNVTKGMQQEFGEARVFSAPIAEDYIVGTANGMSRFDPKIHVVIE
;
A
#
# COMPACT_ATOMS: atom_id res chain seq x y z
N ILE A 1 -6.90 29.55 0.63
CA ILE A 1 -6.34 30.00 -0.67
C ILE A 1 -6.17 31.53 -0.69
N SER A 2 -7.10 32.29 -0.13
CA SER A 2 -7.05 33.77 -0.09
C SER A 2 -5.84 34.33 0.66
N THR A 3 -5.37 33.65 1.69
CA THR A 3 -4.25 34.11 2.54
C THR A 3 -2.88 33.61 2.06
N ARG A 4 -2.83 32.65 1.13
CA ARG A 4 -1.60 31.97 0.66
C ARG A 4 -0.72 31.37 1.77
N ASN A 5 -1.29 31.15 2.95
CA ASN A 5 -0.59 30.48 4.05
C ASN A 5 -0.48 28.96 3.77
N PRO A 6 0.50 28.26 4.36
CA PRO A 6 0.55 26.80 4.36
C PRO A 6 -0.75 26.21 4.90
N VAL A 7 -1.25 25.17 4.26
CA VAL A 7 -2.51 24.51 4.63
C VAL A 7 -2.29 23.01 4.66
N ILE A 8 -2.79 22.37 5.72
CA ILE A 8 -2.90 20.91 5.78
C ILE A 8 -4.34 20.53 5.46
N VAL A 9 -4.54 19.70 4.47
CA VAL A 9 -5.87 19.14 4.12
C VAL A 9 -5.90 17.68 4.55
N GLN A 10 -6.74 17.40 5.55
CA GLN A 10 -7.01 16.02 5.95
C GLN A 10 -8.22 15.49 5.17
N ALA A 11 -8.01 14.43 4.38
CA ALA A 11 -9.07 13.74 3.65
C ALA A 11 -9.38 12.40 4.32
N ASN A 12 -10.57 12.30 4.90
CA ASN A 12 -11.07 11.02 5.42
C ASN A 12 -11.73 10.25 4.28
N CYS A 13 -11.15 9.12 3.91
CA CYS A 13 -11.66 8.28 2.84
C CYS A 13 -11.75 6.82 3.28
N VAL A 14 -12.48 6.03 2.50
CA VAL A 14 -12.65 4.59 2.71
C VAL A 14 -12.14 3.83 1.49
N ARG A 15 -11.51 2.69 1.74
CA ARG A 15 -11.13 1.77 0.67
C ARG A 15 -12.31 0.84 0.36
N ILE A 16 -12.88 0.97 -0.83
CA ILE A 16 -14.07 0.24 -1.25
C ILE A 16 -13.73 -1.22 -1.60
N GLY A 17 -12.66 -1.44 -2.34
CA GLY A 17 -12.24 -2.76 -2.81
C GLY A 17 -11.24 -3.47 -1.90
N SER A 18 -10.84 -4.67 -2.34
CA SER A 18 -9.69 -5.38 -1.79
C SER A 18 -8.39 -4.60 -2.03
N HIS A 19 -7.32 -4.97 -1.33
CA HIS A 19 -6.00 -4.38 -1.51
C HIS A 19 -5.49 -4.56 -2.96
N SER A 20 -5.68 -5.76 -3.50
CA SER A 20 -5.27 -6.13 -4.86
C SER A 20 -6.18 -7.23 -5.41
N ASN A 21 -5.95 -7.64 -6.66
CA ASN A 21 -6.69 -8.74 -7.28
C ASN A 21 -6.46 -10.10 -6.59
N SER A 22 -5.34 -10.26 -5.90
CA SER A 22 -5.00 -11.48 -5.14
C SER A 22 -5.51 -11.44 -3.69
N ASP A 23 -6.03 -10.29 -3.24
CA ASP A 23 -6.53 -10.10 -1.89
C ASP A 23 -8.04 -10.38 -1.79
N LYS A 24 -8.47 -10.90 -0.64
CA LYS A 24 -9.88 -11.10 -0.29
C LYS A 24 -10.16 -10.41 1.03
N HIS A 25 -10.53 -9.14 0.98
CA HIS A 25 -10.73 -8.31 2.18
C HIS A 25 -11.84 -8.80 3.11
N THR A 26 -12.77 -9.62 2.63
CA THR A 26 -13.80 -10.25 3.47
C THR A 26 -13.25 -11.26 4.47
N LEU A 27 -11.98 -11.63 4.38
CA LEU A 27 -11.31 -12.50 5.36
C LEU A 27 -10.86 -11.74 6.63
N TYR A 28 -10.76 -10.41 6.57
CA TYR A 28 -10.21 -9.61 7.65
C TYR A 28 -11.00 -8.33 7.94
N ARG A 29 -12.02 -8.01 7.16
CA ARG A 29 -12.96 -6.90 7.39
C ARG A 29 -14.31 -7.48 7.74
N ASP A 30 -14.91 -6.97 8.81
CA ASP A 30 -16.23 -7.44 9.22
C ASP A 30 -17.37 -6.91 8.33
N GLU A 31 -18.53 -7.54 8.43
CA GLU A 31 -19.69 -7.19 7.58
C GLU A 31 -20.17 -5.76 7.81
N ASN A 32 -20.13 -5.26 9.06
CA ASN A 32 -20.57 -3.89 9.37
C ASN A 32 -19.63 -2.86 8.75
N GLU A 33 -18.32 -3.12 8.76
CA GLU A 33 -17.33 -2.29 8.08
C GLU A 33 -17.59 -2.26 6.58
N LEU A 34 -17.84 -3.41 5.96
CA LEU A 34 -18.12 -3.51 4.53
C LEU A 34 -19.44 -2.83 4.12
N GLU A 35 -20.46 -2.90 4.96
CA GLU A 35 -21.70 -2.15 4.78
C GLU A 35 -21.48 -0.63 4.87
N TYR A 36 -20.77 -0.19 5.91
CA TYR A 36 -20.42 1.23 6.07
C TYR A 36 -19.65 1.77 4.87
N VAL A 37 -18.72 1.00 4.32
CA VAL A 37 -17.92 1.40 3.15
C VAL A 37 -18.80 1.68 1.94
N LYS A 38 -19.84 0.88 1.68
CA LYS A 38 -20.77 1.10 0.58
C LYS A 38 -21.52 2.43 0.73
N GLU A 39 -21.96 2.76 1.94
CA GLU A 39 -22.63 4.03 2.24
C GLU A 39 -21.66 5.22 2.21
N ALA A 40 -20.42 4.98 2.60
CA ALA A 40 -19.35 5.99 2.70
C ALA A 40 -18.70 6.32 1.35
N ASP A 41 -19.02 5.59 0.28
CA ASP A 41 -18.48 5.80 -1.07
C ASP A 41 -18.56 7.30 -1.48
N PRO A 42 -17.41 7.96 -1.68
CA PRO A 42 -17.38 9.38 -1.97
C PRO A 42 -18.03 9.72 -3.33
N LEU A 43 -17.98 8.80 -4.30
CA LEU A 43 -18.59 9.01 -5.61
C LEU A 43 -20.12 9.05 -5.49
N MET A 44 -20.69 8.12 -4.72
CA MET A 44 -22.14 8.07 -4.48
C MET A 44 -22.61 9.26 -3.64
N LYS A 45 -21.82 9.68 -2.66
CA LYS A 45 -22.12 10.89 -1.88
C LYS A 45 -22.07 12.14 -2.74
N PHE A 46 -21.08 12.27 -3.60
CA PHE A 46 -20.93 13.40 -4.51
C PHE A 46 -22.07 13.47 -5.52
N ARG A 47 -22.45 12.33 -6.14
CA ARG A 47 -23.60 12.24 -7.01
C ARG A 47 -24.87 12.77 -6.32
N ARG A 48 -25.18 12.26 -5.12
CA ARG A 48 -26.34 12.71 -4.32
C ARG A 48 -26.29 14.21 -4.01
N MET A 49 -25.11 14.74 -3.73
CA MET A 49 -24.89 16.16 -3.47
C MET A 49 -25.17 17.01 -4.71
N LEU A 50 -24.67 16.62 -5.88
CA LEU A 50 -24.92 17.34 -7.14
C LEU A 50 -26.40 17.42 -7.48
N LEU A 51 -27.13 16.32 -7.34
CA LEU A 51 -28.58 16.27 -7.56
C LEU A 51 -29.34 17.12 -6.52
N ARG A 52 -29.00 16.95 -5.21
CA ARG A 52 -29.65 17.70 -4.13
C ARG A 52 -29.53 19.21 -4.29
N TYR A 53 -28.37 19.70 -4.69
CA TYR A 53 -28.13 21.13 -4.90
C TYR A 53 -28.44 21.59 -6.33
N LYS A 54 -29.08 20.74 -7.12
CA LYS A 54 -29.49 21.03 -8.52
C LYS A 54 -28.31 21.57 -9.35
N ARG A 55 -27.13 21.03 -9.16
CA ARG A 55 -25.94 21.38 -9.94
C ARG A 55 -25.90 20.65 -11.26
N LEU A 56 -26.38 19.41 -11.27
CA LEU A 56 -26.55 18.57 -12.44
C LEU A 56 -27.92 17.86 -12.34
N THR A 57 -28.46 17.47 -13.47
CA THR A 57 -29.62 16.58 -13.58
C THR A 57 -29.17 15.12 -13.64
N GLU A 58 -30.11 14.18 -13.51
CA GLU A 58 -29.83 12.76 -13.67
C GLU A 58 -29.34 12.43 -15.08
N GLU A 59 -29.96 13.07 -16.09
CA GLU A 59 -29.61 12.90 -17.50
C GLU A 59 -28.17 13.35 -17.79
N GLU A 60 -27.78 14.51 -17.25
CA GLU A 60 -26.40 15.01 -17.40
C GLU A 60 -25.37 14.09 -16.73
N LEU A 61 -25.69 13.53 -15.56
CA LEU A 61 -24.82 12.55 -14.88
C LEU A 61 -24.69 11.27 -15.69
N LEU A 62 -25.79 10.75 -16.25
CA LEU A 62 -25.77 9.57 -17.12
C LEU A 62 -24.97 9.81 -18.40
N GLN A 63 -25.05 11.02 -18.96
CA GLN A 63 -24.25 11.40 -20.12
C GLN A 63 -22.77 11.40 -19.79
N ILE A 64 -22.35 12.01 -18.67
CA ILE A 64 -20.96 12.03 -18.20
C ILE A 64 -20.43 10.60 -18.01
N GLU A 65 -21.22 9.73 -17.39
CA GLU A 65 -20.85 8.33 -17.21
C GLU A 65 -20.67 7.58 -18.55
N ALA A 66 -21.54 7.82 -19.51
CA ALA A 66 -21.47 7.22 -20.84
C ALA A 66 -20.24 7.70 -21.62
N GLU A 67 -19.95 9.00 -21.57
CA GLU A 67 -18.76 9.59 -22.19
C GLU A 67 -17.47 9.02 -21.55
N SER A 68 -17.38 8.98 -20.22
CA SER A 68 -16.25 8.42 -19.50
C SER A 68 -16.01 6.94 -19.85
N LYS A 69 -17.07 6.14 -19.95
CA LYS A 69 -16.96 4.73 -20.39
C LYS A 69 -16.45 4.62 -21.83
N LYS A 70 -16.88 5.51 -22.70
CA LYS A 70 -16.43 5.54 -24.11
C LYS A 70 -14.94 5.89 -24.19
N GLU A 71 -14.49 6.90 -23.45
CA GLU A 71 -13.08 7.29 -23.39
C GLU A 71 -12.22 6.17 -22.82
N LEU A 72 -12.63 5.57 -21.70
CA LEU A 72 -11.91 4.45 -21.10
C LEU A 72 -11.79 3.27 -22.07
N SER A 73 -12.88 2.93 -22.79
CA SER A 73 -12.86 1.86 -23.78
C SER A 73 -11.94 2.16 -24.95
N ALA A 74 -11.86 3.43 -25.37
CA ALA A 74 -10.94 3.85 -26.44
C ALA A 74 -9.48 3.80 -25.98
N ALA A 75 -9.20 4.27 -24.78
CA ALA A 75 -7.86 4.20 -24.17
C ALA A 75 -7.38 2.74 -24.01
N ASN A 76 -8.26 1.86 -23.54
CA ASN A 76 -7.96 0.43 -23.40
C ASN A 76 -7.63 -0.22 -24.75
N ARG A 77 -8.44 0.05 -25.79
CA ARG A 77 -8.13 -0.48 -27.13
C ARG A 77 -6.79 0.04 -27.65
N LYS A 78 -6.47 1.33 -27.41
CA LYS A 78 -5.18 1.90 -27.80
C LYS A 78 -4.02 1.24 -27.05
N ALA A 79 -4.17 1.00 -25.76
CA ALA A 79 -3.16 0.32 -24.97
C ALA A 79 -2.92 -1.12 -25.45
N LEU A 80 -3.98 -1.87 -25.71
CA LEU A 80 -3.90 -3.26 -26.22
C LEU A 80 -3.30 -3.35 -27.64
N ALA A 81 -3.43 -2.29 -28.45
CA ALA A 81 -2.86 -2.24 -29.79
C ALA A 81 -1.42 -1.67 -29.81
N ALA A 82 -0.90 -1.22 -28.68
CA ALA A 82 0.46 -0.71 -28.60
C ALA A 82 1.48 -1.84 -28.82
N PRO A 83 2.63 -1.56 -29.42
CA PRO A 83 3.69 -2.56 -29.55
C PRO A 83 4.22 -2.96 -28.17
N GLU A 84 4.65 -4.20 -28.04
CA GLU A 84 5.34 -4.65 -26.84
C GLU A 84 6.62 -3.84 -26.60
N PRO A 85 6.95 -3.52 -25.34
CA PRO A 85 8.20 -2.83 -25.03
C PRO A 85 9.42 -3.69 -25.41
N ASP A 86 10.53 -3.05 -25.77
CA ASP A 86 11.79 -3.75 -25.97
C ASP A 86 12.19 -4.45 -24.65
N PRO A 87 12.38 -5.77 -24.62
CA PRO A 87 12.81 -6.47 -23.42
C PRO A 87 14.09 -5.92 -22.77
N LYS A 88 14.96 -5.29 -23.57
CA LYS A 88 16.19 -4.66 -23.07
C LYS A 88 15.92 -3.41 -22.23
N SER A 89 14.80 -2.73 -22.47
CA SER A 89 14.43 -1.51 -21.73
C SER A 89 14.17 -1.74 -20.24
N ILE A 90 14.07 -2.99 -19.80
CA ILE A 90 13.95 -3.35 -18.36
C ILE A 90 15.16 -2.85 -17.53
N TYR A 91 16.30 -2.64 -18.17
CA TYR A 91 17.51 -2.15 -17.50
C TYR A 91 17.65 -0.63 -17.56
N ASP A 92 16.77 0.06 -18.30
CA ASP A 92 16.86 1.51 -18.46
C ASP A 92 16.42 2.20 -17.15
N PHE A 93 17.18 3.21 -16.74
CA PHE A 93 16.86 4.07 -15.58
C PHE A 93 16.75 3.35 -14.21
N VAL A 94 17.18 2.10 -14.10
CA VAL A 94 17.15 1.35 -12.85
C VAL A 94 18.16 1.89 -11.85
N MET A 95 19.35 2.27 -12.32
CA MET A 95 20.43 2.77 -11.49
C MET A 95 21.07 3.99 -12.16
N PRO A 96 21.57 4.98 -11.38
CA PRO A 96 22.34 6.08 -11.93
C PRO A 96 23.68 5.59 -12.47
N GLU A 97 24.14 6.18 -13.57
CA GLU A 97 25.44 5.87 -14.16
C GLU A 97 26.57 6.75 -13.55
N PRO A 98 27.77 6.22 -13.36
CA PRO A 98 28.14 4.80 -13.47
C PRO A 98 27.81 4.02 -12.18
N TYR A 99 27.02 2.96 -12.28
CA TYR A 99 26.76 2.07 -11.17
C TYR A 99 27.87 1.01 -11.04
N GLN A 100 28.53 0.97 -9.90
CA GLN A 100 29.46 -0.08 -9.57
C GLN A 100 28.85 -0.96 -8.47
N PRO A 101 28.43 -2.19 -8.77
CA PRO A 101 27.86 -3.08 -7.77
C PRO A 101 28.93 -3.39 -6.69
N GLN A 102 28.54 -3.27 -5.43
CA GLN A 102 29.37 -3.72 -4.33
C GLN A 102 29.55 -5.23 -4.43
N LYS A 103 30.79 -5.68 -4.41
CA LYS A 103 31.10 -7.11 -4.33
C LYS A 103 30.88 -7.56 -2.89
N TYR A 104 29.78 -8.19 -2.61
CA TYR A 104 29.58 -8.89 -1.35
C TYR A 104 30.35 -10.21 -1.38
N LYS A 105 31.05 -10.55 -0.29
CA LYS A 105 31.54 -11.90 -0.10
C LYS A 105 30.34 -12.78 0.19
N GLU A 106 30.09 -13.78 -0.67
CA GLU A 106 29.14 -14.82 -0.34
C GLU A 106 29.59 -15.51 0.96
N GLY A 107 28.71 -15.49 1.96
CA GLY A 107 28.94 -16.27 3.16
C GLY A 107 28.83 -17.76 2.84
N THR A 108 29.64 -18.57 3.46
CA THR A 108 29.46 -20.02 3.44
C THR A 108 28.22 -20.34 4.28
N HIS A 109 27.08 -20.54 3.63
CA HIS A 109 25.89 -21.01 4.31
C HIS A 109 26.00 -22.52 4.52
N GLN A 110 26.01 -22.94 5.79
CA GLN A 110 25.74 -24.34 6.11
C GLN A 110 24.23 -24.49 6.23
N GLU A 111 23.67 -25.44 5.50
CA GLU A 111 22.25 -25.80 5.62
C GLU A 111 22.06 -26.57 6.94
N GLU A 112 21.91 -25.83 8.04
CA GLU A 112 21.61 -26.40 9.36
C GLU A 112 20.20 -25.97 9.76
N GLY A 113 19.38 -26.93 10.19
CA GLY A 113 18.04 -26.68 10.72
C GLY A 113 16.89 -27.36 9.97
N GLU A 114 15.70 -27.18 10.50
CA GLU A 114 14.48 -27.71 9.90
C GLU A 114 14.03 -26.87 8.69
N LYS A 115 13.57 -27.56 7.65
CA LYS A 115 13.00 -26.89 6.47
C LYS A 115 11.69 -26.21 6.83
N THR A 116 11.57 -24.94 6.47
CA THR A 116 10.36 -24.14 6.67
C THR A 116 10.01 -23.34 5.42
N PHE A 117 8.83 -22.76 5.37
CA PHE A 117 8.46 -21.85 4.31
C PHE A 117 9.19 -20.52 4.48
N LEU A 118 9.57 -19.90 3.35
CA LEU A 118 10.26 -18.60 3.36
C LEU A 118 9.49 -17.52 4.16
N VAL A 119 8.16 -17.48 4.03
CA VAL A 119 7.32 -16.54 4.79
C VAL A 119 7.45 -16.72 6.30
N ASN A 120 7.55 -17.95 6.79
CA ASN A 120 7.73 -18.22 8.20
C ASN A 120 9.14 -17.81 8.67
N ALA A 121 10.15 -18.09 7.85
CA ALA A 121 11.53 -17.68 8.14
C ALA A 121 11.64 -16.15 8.24
N ILE A 122 11.00 -15.41 7.33
CA ILE A 122 10.97 -13.93 7.39
C ILE A 122 10.23 -13.47 8.64
N ASN A 123 9.04 -14.01 8.94
CA ASN A 123 8.26 -13.64 10.12
C ASN A 123 9.04 -13.85 11.43
N GLU A 124 9.67 -15.01 11.60
CA GLU A 124 10.46 -15.32 12.80
C GLU A 124 11.74 -14.45 12.89
N THR A 125 12.37 -14.14 11.77
CA THR A 125 13.53 -13.22 11.73
C THR A 125 13.11 -11.80 12.16
N LEU A 126 11.98 -11.30 11.65
CA LEU A 126 11.43 -10.01 12.06
C LEU A 126 11.11 -9.98 13.55
N LYS A 127 10.45 -11.01 14.08
CA LYS A 127 10.16 -11.11 15.50
C LYS A 127 11.43 -11.17 16.36
N ALA A 128 12.44 -11.90 15.92
CA ALA A 128 13.73 -11.97 16.61
C ALA A 128 14.40 -10.59 16.68
N GLU A 129 14.40 -9.82 15.56
CA GLU A 129 14.93 -8.46 15.53
C GLU A 129 14.13 -7.52 16.46
N PHE A 130 12.81 -7.60 16.43
CA PHE A 130 11.94 -6.77 17.29
C PHE A 130 12.13 -7.06 18.80
N ARG A 131 12.47 -8.30 19.18
CA ARG A 131 12.82 -8.66 20.57
C ARG A 131 14.19 -8.14 20.95
N HIS A 132 15.12 -8.17 20.01
CA HIS A 132 16.50 -7.75 20.24
C HIS A 132 16.66 -6.22 20.28
N ASN A 133 15.97 -5.52 19.39
CA ASN A 133 16.07 -4.07 19.23
C ASN A 133 14.69 -3.40 19.48
N PRO A 134 14.52 -2.69 20.61
CA PRO A 134 13.26 -1.99 20.91
C PRO A 134 12.97 -0.81 19.97
N ASP A 135 13.96 -0.29 19.27
CA ASP A 135 13.85 0.80 18.31
C ASP A 135 13.59 0.31 16.87
N THR A 136 13.13 -0.94 16.71
CA THR A 136 12.68 -1.48 15.43
C THR A 136 11.19 -1.26 15.25
N PHE A 137 10.80 -0.74 14.08
CA PHE A 137 9.42 -0.42 13.69
C PHE A 137 9.09 -1.07 12.36
N ILE A 138 7.82 -1.46 12.18
CA ILE A 138 7.31 -1.92 10.90
C ILE A 138 5.94 -1.33 10.62
N TRP A 139 5.77 -0.78 9.42
CA TRP A 139 4.46 -0.38 8.92
C TRP A 139 4.37 -0.56 7.41
N GLY A 140 3.13 -0.54 6.95
CA GLY A 140 2.82 -0.70 5.53
C GLY A 140 1.37 -1.04 5.32
N GLN A 141 1.08 -1.63 4.19
CA GLN A 141 -0.28 -1.90 3.75
C GLN A 141 -0.81 -3.18 4.39
N ASP A 142 -1.84 -3.05 5.23
CA ASP A 142 -2.49 -4.15 5.96
C ASP A 142 -1.56 -4.92 6.94
N VAL A 143 -0.45 -4.34 7.34
CA VAL A 143 0.58 -4.94 8.21
C VAL A 143 0.02 -5.36 9.57
N ALA A 144 -0.82 -4.54 10.17
CA ALA A 144 -1.30 -4.69 11.54
C ALA A 144 -2.66 -5.40 11.63
N ASN A 145 -2.89 -6.41 10.83
CA ASN A 145 -4.08 -7.21 10.91
C ASN A 145 -3.91 -8.38 11.90
N ARG A 146 -4.90 -8.61 12.76
CA ARG A 146 -4.84 -9.65 13.80
C ARG A 146 -4.78 -11.06 13.24
N GLU A 147 -5.48 -11.33 12.15
CA GLU A 147 -5.61 -12.67 11.59
C GLU A 147 -4.68 -12.91 10.41
N LYS A 148 -4.32 -11.82 9.71
CA LYS A 148 -3.50 -11.85 8.52
C LYS A 148 -2.41 -10.78 8.67
N GLY A 149 -1.21 -11.06 8.59
CA GLY A 149 -0.10 -10.10 8.64
C GLY A 149 0.32 -9.71 7.24
N GLY A 150 -0.18 -8.59 6.72
CA GLY A 150 0.00 -8.18 5.33
C GLY A 150 -0.69 -9.11 4.33
N VAL A 151 -0.50 -8.87 3.04
CA VAL A 151 -1.10 -9.69 1.96
C VAL A 151 -0.59 -11.14 1.99
N PHE A 152 0.65 -11.33 2.38
CA PHE A 152 1.36 -12.62 2.36
C PHE A 152 1.62 -13.22 3.76
N ASN A 153 0.99 -12.70 4.80
CA ASN A 153 1.16 -13.13 6.20
C ASN A 153 2.58 -12.93 6.79
N VAL A 154 3.41 -12.09 6.21
CA VAL A 154 4.79 -11.85 6.66
C VAL A 154 4.81 -11.28 8.08
N THR A 155 3.88 -10.39 8.42
CA THR A 155 3.80 -9.71 9.73
C THR A 155 2.78 -10.31 10.69
N LYS A 156 2.30 -11.54 10.40
CA LYS A 156 1.29 -12.21 11.23
C LYS A 156 1.72 -12.33 12.69
N GLY A 157 0.85 -11.86 13.60
CA GLY A 157 1.06 -11.92 15.05
C GLY A 157 2.01 -10.86 15.60
N MET A 158 2.63 -10.04 14.77
CA MET A 158 3.61 -9.06 15.24
C MET A 158 2.98 -7.93 16.05
N GLN A 159 1.83 -7.40 15.62
CA GLN A 159 1.17 -6.33 16.39
C GLN A 159 0.72 -6.81 17.76
N GLN A 160 0.24 -8.06 17.88
CA GLN A 160 -0.17 -8.64 19.17
C GLN A 160 1.02 -8.78 20.13
N GLU A 161 2.22 -9.10 19.61
CA GLU A 161 3.42 -9.29 20.40
C GLU A 161 4.12 -7.98 20.76
N PHE A 162 4.20 -7.04 19.82
CA PHE A 162 5.04 -5.83 19.94
C PHE A 162 4.25 -4.52 20.08
N GLY A 163 2.93 -4.57 19.94
CA GLY A 163 2.05 -3.41 20.12
C GLY A 163 1.92 -2.49 18.92
N GLU A 164 0.87 -1.65 18.97
CA GLU A 164 0.49 -0.74 17.89
C GLU A 164 1.49 0.40 17.66
N ALA A 165 2.27 0.75 18.67
CA ALA A 165 3.28 1.80 18.54
C ALA A 165 4.46 1.40 17.64
N ARG A 166 4.71 0.10 17.50
CA ARG A 166 5.82 -0.44 16.72
C ARG A 166 5.39 -1.18 15.44
N VAL A 167 4.17 -1.67 15.41
CA VAL A 167 3.59 -2.44 14.30
C VAL A 167 2.24 -1.86 13.94
N PHE A 168 2.14 -1.14 12.82
CA PHE A 168 0.88 -0.46 12.45
C PHE A 168 0.65 -0.45 10.94
N SER A 169 -0.62 -0.37 10.54
CA SER A 169 -1.00 -0.23 9.15
C SER A 169 -0.92 1.22 8.70
N ALA A 170 -0.43 1.42 7.49
CA ALA A 170 -0.51 2.65 6.76
C ALA A 170 -1.63 2.57 5.71
N PRO A 171 -2.16 3.69 5.23
CA PRO A 171 -2.94 3.71 3.99
C PRO A 171 -2.15 3.14 2.81
N ILE A 172 -2.83 2.75 1.73
CA ILE A 172 -2.18 2.41 0.46
C ILE A 172 -1.67 3.73 -0.15
N ALA A 173 -0.47 4.12 0.26
CA ALA A 173 0.18 5.38 -0.09
C ALA A 173 1.71 5.18 0.03
N GLU A 174 2.29 4.66 -1.02
CA GLU A 174 3.71 4.26 -1.05
C GLU A 174 4.65 5.42 -0.75
N ASP A 175 4.35 6.60 -1.27
CA ASP A 175 5.13 7.83 -1.00
C ASP A 175 5.18 8.16 0.50
N TYR A 176 4.05 8.00 1.19
CA TYR A 176 3.97 8.18 2.64
C TYR A 176 4.79 7.12 3.37
N ILE A 177 4.63 5.84 2.98
CA ILE A 177 5.31 4.71 3.62
C ILE A 177 6.83 4.86 3.51
N VAL A 178 7.32 5.06 2.30
CA VAL A 178 8.77 5.21 2.04
C VAL A 178 9.31 6.54 2.59
N GLY A 179 8.57 7.62 2.41
CA GLY A 179 8.97 8.95 2.88
C GLY A 179 9.11 9.04 4.39
N THR A 180 8.15 8.48 5.13
CA THR A 180 8.20 8.46 6.61
C THR A 180 9.28 7.52 7.13
N ALA A 181 9.50 6.37 6.47
CA ALA A 181 10.59 5.45 6.81
C ALA A 181 11.96 6.12 6.65
N ASN A 182 12.16 6.81 5.54
CA ASN A 182 13.40 7.55 5.30
C ASN A 182 13.61 8.67 6.33
N GLY A 183 12.54 9.39 6.67
CA GLY A 183 12.59 10.42 7.70
C GLY A 183 12.97 9.88 9.08
N MET A 184 12.32 8.80 9.51
CA MET A 184 12.61 8.15 10.81
C MET A 184 14.03 7.60 10.89
N SER A 185 14.47 6.89 9.88
CA SER A 185 15.83 6.30 9.84
C SER A 185 16.93 7.36 9.84
N ARG A 186 16.64 8.57 9.36
CA ARG A 186 17.58 9.70 9.38
C ARG A 186 17.56 10.50 10.68
N PHE A 187 16.50 10.39 11.44
CA PHE A 187 16.34 11.09 12.72
C PHE A 187 17.28 10.50 13.79
N ASP A 188 17.34 9.19 13.90
CA ASP A 188 18.25 8.49 14.82
C ASP A 188 18.76 7.20 14.15
N PRO A 189 20.10 7.00 14.08
CA PRO A 189 20.71 5.81 13.47
C PRO A 189 20.43 4.50 14.22
N LYS A 190 19.88 4.56 15.44
CA LYS A 190 19.43 3.37 16.18
C LYS A 190 18.06 2.86 15.72
N ILE A 191 17.30 3.69 15.04
CA ILE A 191 15.99 3.33 14.57
C ILE A 191 16.12 2.45 13.32
N HIS A 192 15.62 1.23 13.42
CA HIS A 192 15.49 0.30 12.31
C HIS A 192 14.05 0.30 11.81
N VAL A 193 13.89 0.59 10.54
CA VAL A 193 12.57 0.66 9.92
C VAL A 193 12.44 -0.42 8.85
N VAL A 194 11.37 -1.19 8.96
CA VAL A 194 10.94 -2.13 7.94
C VAL A 194 9.62 -1.63 7.35
N ILE A 195 9.47 -1.73 6.06
CA ILE A 195 8.21 -1.33 5.38
C ILE A 195 7.69 -2.46 4.51
N GLU A 196 6.36 -2.56 4.43
CA GLU A 196 5.65 -3.54 3.60
C GLU A 196 4.59 -2.86 2.71
#